data_13f00615809c393579747ae28559a567
#
_entry.id   13f00615809c393579747ae28559a567
#
_cell.length_a   1.000
_cell.length_b   1.000
_cell.length_c   1.000
_cell.angle_alpha   90.00
_cell.angle_beta   90.00
_cell.angle_gamma   90.00
#
_symmetry.space_group_name_H-M   'P 1'
#
loop_
_entity.id
_entity.type
_entity.pdbx_description
1 polymer ?
#
loop_
_entity_poly.entity_id
_entity_poly.type
_entity_poly.pdbx_seq_one_letter_code
_entity_poly.pdbx_strand_id
1 'polypeptide(L)'
;MAAPKQSEEGLTPAQRADLADLISRRMIQLRREVALAKNLGESGQMQVTAASDADRGVADVDGDLALASLHRDQSELSALAAARRRIDEGNYGFCAKCGNNIEYERLLAAPFALRCLSCQSAYEKQSGRSPSTL
;
A
#
# COMPACT_ATOMS: atom_id res chain seq x y z
N MET A 1 27.17 7.94 11.18
CA MET A 1 26.81 9.18 11.84
C MET A 1 25.34 9.51 11.79
N ALA A 2 24.63 8.93 10.88
CA ALA A 2 23.20 9.16 10.79
C ALA A 2 22.41 8.50 11.91
N ALA A 3 22.90 7.42 12.45
CA ALA A 3 22.17 6.65 13.44
C ALA A 3 21.74 7.44 14.68
N PRO A 4 22.62 8.25 15.29
CA PRO A 4 22.21 9.00 16.48
C PRO A 4 21.07 9.99 16.21
N LYS A 5 21.07 10.61 15.03
CA LYS A 5 20.03 11.56 14.70
C LYS A 5 18.68 10.87 14.54
N GLN A 6 18.68 9.65 14.04
CA GLN A 6 17.45 8.91 13.85
C GLN A 6 16.73 8.67 15.17
N SER A 7 17.49 8.34 16.19
CA SER A 7 16.90 8.08 17.50
C SER A 7 16.24 9.30 18.08
N GLU A 8 16.82 10.46 17.82
CA GLU A 8 16.33 11.69 18.41
C GLU A 8 15.14 12.25 17.66
N GLU A 9 15.10 12.01 16.34
CA GLU A 9 14.06 12.60 15.49
C GLU A 9 13.00 11.59 15.06
N GLY A 10 13.02 10.43 15.67
CA GLY A 10 12.04 9.40 15.34
C GLY A 10 10.65 9.79 15.75
N LEU A 11 9.70 8.94 15.39
CA LEU A 11 8.31 9.16 15.73
C LEU A 11 8.13 9.20 17.25
N THR A 12 7.30 10.13 17.71
CA THR A 12 6.91 10.13 19.11
C THR A 12 6.01 8.92 19.36
N PRO A 13 5.87 8.48 20.62
CA PRO A 13 4.94 7.39 20.93
C PRO A 13 3.51 7.69 20.48
N ALA A 14 3.08 8.95 20.58
CA ALA A 14 1.75 9.34 20.12
C ALA A 14 1.62 9.20 18.60
N GLN A 15 2.63 9.66 17.86
CA GLN A 15 2.62 9.54 16.41
C GLN A 15 2.62 8.08 15.98
N ARG A 16 3.41 7.26 16.66
CA ARG A 16 3.47 5.84 16.34
C ARG A 16 2.13 5.16 16.62
N ALA A 17 1.47 5.52 17.71
CA ALA A 17 0.16 4.98 18.03
C ALA A 17 -0.89 5.40 16.99
N ASP A 18 -0.83 6.66 16.55
CA ASP A 18 -1.75 7.15 15.52
C ASP A 18 -1.55 6.40 14.21
N LEU A 19 -0.30 6.17 13.84
CA LEU A 19 0.00 5.43 12.60
C LEU A 19 -0.41 3.97 12.71
N ALA A 20 -0.22 3.36 13.87
CA ALA A 20 -0.65 1.97 14.08
C ALA A 20 -2.17 1.86 13.94
N ASP A 21 -2.89 2.83 14.47
CA ASP A 21 -4.35 2.85 14.37
C ASP A 21 -4.80 3.08 12.92
N LEU A 22 -4.12 3.99 12.22
CA LEU A 22 -4.39 4.26 10.82
C LEU A 22 -4.17 3.00 9.97
N ILE A 23 -3.08 2.31 10.20
CA ILE A 23 -2.77 1.06 9.50
C ILE A 23 -3.86 0.02 9.75
N SER A 24 -4.26 -0.14 11.00
CA SER A 24 -5.28 -1.12 11.35
C SER A 24 -6.61 -0.82 10.66
N ARG A 25 -7.02 0.45 10.69
CA ARG A 25 -8.27 0.86 10.06
C ARG A 25 -8.23 0.68 8.55
N ARG A 26 -7.11 1.04 7.95
CA ARG A 26 -6.95 0.89 6.51
C ARG A 26 -6.96 -0.58 6.11
N MET A 27 -6.34 -1.44 6.90
CA MET A 27 -6.34 -2.88 6.63
C MET A 27 -7.75 -3.46 6.70
N ILE A 28 -8.54 -3.04 7.69
CA ILE A 28 -9.91 -3.50 7.80
C ILE A 28 -10.72 -3.08 6.57
N GLN A 29 -10.56 -1.83 6.17
CA GLN A 29 -11.25 -1.31 4.99
C GLN A 29 -10.88 -2.10 3.74
N LEU A 30 -9.57 -2.31 3.53
CA LEU A 30 -9.10 -3.02 2.35
C LEU A 30 -9.55 -4.49 2.33
N ARG A 31 -9.56 -5.14 3.50
CA ARG A 31 -10.05 -6.52 3.58
C ARG A 31 -11.50 -6.61 3.16
N ARG A 32 -12.32 -5.64 3.55
CA ARG A 32 -13.72 -5.59 3.14
C ARG A 32 -13.83 -5.39 1.64
N GLU A 33 -13.05 -4.46 1.08
CA GLU A 33 -13.08 -4.18 -0.35
C GLU A 33 -12.63 -5.38 -1.16
N VAL A 34 -11.58 -6.07 -0.70
CA VAL A 34 -11.08 -7.27 -1.37
C VAL A 34 -12.12 -8.39 -1.32
N ALA A 35 -12.72 -8.61 -0.16
CA ALA A 35 -13.73 -9.66 -0.01
C ALA A 35 -14.94 -9.38 -0.90
N LEU A 36 -15.38 -8.12 -0.93
CA LEU A 36 -16.51 -7.71 -1.75
C LEU A 36 -16.21 -7.88 -3.23
N ALA A 37 -15.00 -7.47 -3.66
CA ALA A 37 -14.58 -7.59 -5.04
C ALA A 37 -14.52 -9.06 -5.48
N LYS A 38 -14.04 -9.94 -4.61
CA LYS A 38 -13.98 -11.37 -4.91
C LYS A 38 -15.38 -11.97 -5.06
N ASN A 39 -16.28 -11.59 -4.16
CA ASN A 39 -17.65 -12.07 -4.21
C ASN A 39 -18.36 -11.61 -5.48
N LEU A 40 -18.18 -10.33 -5.84
CA LEU A 40 -18.74 -9.78 -7.05
C LEU A 40 -18.14 -10.44 -8.29
N GLY A 41 -16.83 -10.72 -8.25
CA GLY A 41 -16.16 -11.40 -9.34
C GLY A 41 -16.71 -12.79 -9.56
N GLU A 42 -16.93 -13.53 -8.51
CA GLU A 42 -17.50 -14.87 -8.60
C GLU A 42 -18.91 -14.83 -9.15
N SER A 43 -19.74 -13.91 -8.62
CA SER A 43 -21.11 -13.73 -9.12
C SER A 43 -21.09 -13.25 -10.57
N GLY A 44 -20.17 -12.36 -10.89
CA GLY A 44 -20.03 -11.83 -12.24
C GLY A 44 -19.63 -12.90 -13.24
N GLN A 45 -18.80 -13.81 -12.83
CA GLN A 45 -18.40 -14.92 -13.71
C GLN A 45 -19.60 -15.78 -14.09
N MET A 46 -20.47 -16.06 -13.14
CA MET A 46 -21.67 -16.81 -13.42
C MET A 46 -22.58 -16.07 -14.38
N GLN A 47 -22.69 -14.77 -14.24
CA GLN A 47 -23.50 -13.95 -15.14
C GLN A 47 -22.87 -13.84 -16.52
N VAL A 48 -21.56 -13.72 -16.58
CA VAL A 48 -20.84 -13.59 -17.85
C VAL A 48 -20.97 -14.86 -18.69
N THR A 49 -20.98 -16.02 -18.08
CA THR A 49 -21.13 -17.27 -18.82
C THR A 49 -22.49 -17.35 -19.53
N ALA A 50 -23.48 -16.61 -19.06
CA ALA A 50 -24.79 -16.55 -19.67
C ALA A 50 -24.93 -15.36 -20.64
N ALA A 51 -23.93 -14.50 -20.73
CA ALA A 51 -24.02 -13.29 -21.55
C ALA A 51 -23.65 -13.57 -23.00
N SER A 52 -24.14 -12.67 -23.89
CA SER A 52 -23.77 -12.72 -25.30
C SER A 52 -22.30 -12.37 -25.50
N ASP A 53 -21.76 -12.69 -26.68
CA ASP A 53 -20.37 -12.36 -26.98
C ASP A 53 -20.12 -10.85 -26.95
N ALA A 54 -21.08 -10.04 -27.37
CA ALA A 54 -20.94 -8.59 -27.34
C ALA A 54 -20.86 -8.09 -25.91
N ASP A 55 -21.72 -8.61 -25.03
CA ASP A 55 -21.70 -8.25 -23.63
C ASP A 55 -20.43 -8.75 -22.97
N ARG A 56 -19.92 -9.89 -23.41
CA ARG A 56 -18.67 -10.43 -22.88
C ARG A 56 -17.50 -9.50 -23.18
N GLY A 57 -17.44 -8.86 -24.34
CA GLY A 57 -16.39 -7.93 -24.66
C GLY A 57 -16.35 -6.75 -23.71
N VAL A 58 -17.53 -6.19 -23.40
CA VAL A 58 -17.62 -5.09 -22.44
C VAL A 58 -17.27 -5.58 -21.05
N ALA A 59 -17.76 -6.75 -20.66
CA ALA A 59 -17.48 -7.33 -19.36
C ALA A 59 -15.98 -7.60 -19.16
N ASP A 60 -15.28 -8.00 -20.23
CA ASP A 60 -13.85 -8.26 -20.15
C ASP A 60 -13.07 -7.00 -19.81
N VAL A 61 -13.42 -5.86 -20.43
CA VAL A 61 -12.76 -4.57 -20.13
C VAL A 61 -13.02 -4.19 -18.68
N ASP A 62 -14.26 -4.27 -18.25
CA ASP A 62 -14.61 -3.96 -16.85
C ASP A 62 -13.95 -4.95 -15.89
N GLY A 63 -13.87 -6.21 -16.31
CA GLY A 63 -13.22 -7.24 -15.51
C GLY A 63 -11.74 -7.00 -15.32
N ASP A 64 -11.07 -6.52 -16.37
CA ASP A 64 -9.64 -6.22 -16.31
C ASP A 64 -9.39 -5.06 -15.36
N LEU A 65 -10.20 -4.02 -15.39
CA LEU A 65 -10.09 -2.89 -14.50
C LEU A 65 -10.35 -3.30 -13.05
N ALA A 66 -11.37 -4.12 -12.84
CA ALA A 66 -11.70 -4.60 -11.51
C ALA A 66 -10.59 -5.48 -10.95
N LEU A 67 -9.98 -6.31 -11.80
CA LEU A 67 -8.89 -7.18 -11.40
C LEU A 67 -7.65 -6.37 -11.04
N ALA A 68 -7.35 -5.33 -11.82
CA ALA A 68 -6.22 -4.46 -11.54
C ALA A 68 -6.42 -3.73 -10.20
N SER A 69 -7.65 -3.29 -9.92
CA SER A 69 -7.97 -2.65 -8.65
C SER A 69 -7.83 -3.64 -7.49
N LEU A 70 -8.30 -4.86 -7.68
CA LEU A 70 -8.17 -5.91 -6.66
C LEU A 70 -6.71 -6.22 -6.36
N HIS A 71 -5.88 -6.33 -7.40
CA HIS A 71 -4.45 -6.57 -7.22
C HIS A 71 -3.80 -5.43 -6.46
N ARG A 72 -4.18 -4.19 -6.76
CA ARG A 72 -3.65 -3.02 -6.08
C ARG A 72 -4.01 -3.04 -4.59
N ASP A 73 -5.28 -3.36 -4.29
CA ASP A 73 -5.75 -3.43 -2.92
C ASP A 73 -5.05 -4.54 -2.15
N GLN A 74 -4.83 -5.69 -2.78
CA GLN A 74 -4.12 -6.79 -2.15
C GLN A 74 -2.66 -6.45 -1.91
N SER A 75 -2.02 -5.74 -2.84
CA SER A 75 -0.64 -5.29 -2.67
C SER A 75 -0.53 -4.30 -1.52
N GLU A 76 -1.44 -3.36 -1.45
CA GLU A 76 -1.45 -2.40 -0.35
C GLU A 76 -1.68 -3.09 0.98
N LEU A 77 -2.62 -4.03 1.02
CA LEU A 77 -2.91 -4.79 2.23
C LEU A 77 -1.67 -5.54 2.72
N SER A 78 -0.95 -6.16 1.80
CA SER A 78 0.27 -6.87 2.12
C SER A 78 1.34 -5.92 2.65
N ALA A 79 1.47 -4.73 2.04
CA ALA A 79 2.42 -3.72 2.47
C ALA A 79 2.07 -3.19 3.86
N LEU A 80 0.78 -3.01 4.14
CA LEU A 80 0.33 -2.55 5.45
C LEU A 80 0.58 -3.62 6.52
N ALA A 81 0.40 -4.88 6.18
CA ALA A 81 0.70 -5.96 7.11
C ALA A 81 2.19 -5.99 7.46
N ALA A 82 3.05 -5.75 6.48
CA ALA A 82 4.48 -5.65 6.72
C ALA A 82 4.80 -4.44 7.61
N ALA A 83 4.14 -3.31 7.37
CA ALA A 83 4.32 -2.12 8.20
C ALA A 83 3.93 -2.41 9.64
N ARG A 84 2.82 -3.13 9.84
CA ARG A 84 2.38 -3.49 11.17
C ARG A 84 3.41 -4.34 11.90
N ARG A 85 4.02 -5.30 11.20
CA ARG A 85 5.08 -6.11 11.78
C ARG A 85 6.28 -5.26 12.17
N ARG A 86 6.61 -4.24 11.37
CA ARG A 86 7.72 -3.35 11.69
C ARG A 86 7.44 -2.53 12.95
N ILE A 87 6.19 -2.14 13.17
CA ILE A 87 5.82 -1.49 14.42
C ILE A 87 6.07 -2.41 15.60
N ASP A 88 5.63 -3.67 15.48
CA ASP A 88 5.81 -4.65 16.54
C ASP A 88 7.29 -4.93 16.82
N GLU A 89 8.12 -4.88 15.78
CA GLU A 89 9.56 -5.13 15.89
C GLU A 89 10.35 -3.89 16.29
N GLY A 90 9.71 -2.73 16.31
CA GLY A 90 10.36 -1.50 16.74
C GLY A 90 11.18 -0.80 15.67
N ASN A 91 11.06 -1.18 14.42
CA ASN A 91 11.83 -0.56 13.32
C ASN A 91 10.95 0.20 12.33
N TYR A 92 9.71 0.47 12.68
CA TYR A 92 8.80 1.23 11.83
C TYR A 92 9.21 2.70 11.79
N GLY A 93 9.09 3.33 10.62
CA GLY A 93 9.37 4.75 10.47
C GLY A 93 10.79 5.07 10.08
N PHE A 94 11.62 4.06 9.89
CA PHE A 94 13.00 4.24 9.45
C PHE A 94 13.14 3.74 8.02
N CYS A 95 13.86 4.52 7.20
CA CYS A 95 14.10 4.15 5.82
C CYS A 95 14.86 2.83 5.75
N ALA A 96 14.34 1.90 4.97
CA ALA A 96 14.96 0.58 4.82
C ALA A 96 16.30 0.67 4.09
N LYS A 97 16.52 1.74 3.34
CA LYS A 97 17.72 1.88 2.52
C LYS A 97 18.83 2.62 3.27
N CYS A 98 18.53 3.77 3.85
CA CYS A 98 19.56 4.61 4.49
C CYS A 98 19.46 4.64 6.00
N GLY A 99 18.38 4.14 6.58
CA GLY A 99 18.21 4.13 8.02
C GLY A 99 17.75 5.44 8.63
N ASN A 100 17.63 6.49 7.85
CA ASN A 100 17.13 7.76 8.34
C ASN A 100 15.62 7.68 8.59
N ASN A 101 15.13 8.65 9.38
CA ASN A 101 13.70 8.72 9.65
C ASN A 101 12.91 9.02 8.38
N ILE A 102 11.73 8.41 8.26
CA ILE A 102 10.76 8.78 7.23
C ILE A 102 9.88 9.85 7.84
N GLU A 103 9.63 10.92 7.08
CA GLU A 103 8.83 12.02 7.56
C GLU A 103 7.43 11.56 7.97
N TYR A 104 6.94 12.10 9.09
CA TYR A 104 5.63 11.73 9.61
C TYR A 104 4.52 12.00 8.59
N GLU A 105 4.59 13.13 7.89
CA GLU A 105 3.60 13.47 6.87
C GLU A 105 3.58 12.45 5.73
N ARG A 106 4.75 11.94 5.38
CA ARG A 106 4.83 10.91 4.35
C ARG A 106 4.17 9.62 4.82
N LEU A 107 4.36 9.27 6.09
CA LEU A 107 3.74 8.08 6.67
C LEU A 107 2.24 8.24 6.82
N LEU A 108 1.75 9.46 7.07
CA LEU A 108 0.31 9.70 7.10
C LEU A 108 -0.31 9.45 5.73
N ALA A 109 0.38 9.85 4.66
CA ALA A 109 -0.11 9.64 3.31
C ALA A 109 0.08 8.21 2.84
N ALA A 110 1.18 7.58 3.24
CA ALA A 110 1.51 6.22 2.85
C ALA A 110 2.12 5.47 4.03
N PRO A 111 1.26 4.95 4.93
CA PRO A 111 1.76 4.30 6.15
C PRO A 111 2.66 3.10 5.90
N PHE A 112 2.60 2.54 4.71
CA PHE A 112 3.43 1.41 4.31
C PHE A 112 4.75 1.82 3.69
N ALA A 113 5.10 3.11 3.67
CA ALA A 113 6.32 3.58 3.05
C ALA A 113 7.54 2.97 3.72
N LEU A 114 8.47 2.46 2.91
CA LEU A 114 9.68 1.82 3.39
C LEU A 114 10.92 2.68 3.19
N ARG A 115 10.81 3.74 2.40
CA ARG A 115 11.94 4.60 2.07
C ARG A 115 11.60 6.05 2.34
N CYS A 116 12.61 6.81 2.75
CA CYS A 116 12.46 8.26 2.83
C CYS A 116 12.33 8.80 1.41
N LEU A 117 11.95 10.07 1.30
CA LEU A 117 11.69 10.68 0.00
C LEU A 117 12.92 10.62 -0.89
N SER A 118 14.10 10.93 -0.34
CA SER A 118 15.34 10.89 -1.11
C SER A 118 15.64 9.50 -1.67
N CYS A 119 15.51 8.47 -0.84
CA CYS A 119 15.79 7.12 -1.27
C CYS A 119 14.74 6.61 -2.24
N GLN A 120 13.51 7.04 -2.09
CA GLN A 120 12.45 6.67 -3.02
C GLN A 120 12.72 7.26 -4.40
N SER A 121 13.14 8.53 -4.45
CA SER A 121 13.49 9.16 -5.71
C SER A 121 14.66 8.46 -6.39
N ALA A 122 15.68 8.09 -5.61
CA ALA A 122 16.84 7.38 -6.16
C ALA A 122 16.42 6.00 -6.70
N TYR A 123 15.56 5.31 -5.98
CA TYR A 123 15.06 4.01 -6.41
C TYR A 123 14.30 4.12 -7.73
N GLU A 124 13.44 5.13 -7.84
CA GLU A 124 12.66 5.34 -9.05
C GLU A 124 13.53 5.66 -10.25
N LYS A 125 14.59 6.46 -10.04
CA LYS A 125 15.53 6.77 -11.11
C LYS A 125 16.27 5.52 -11.57
N GLN A 126 16.70 4.68 -10.63
CA GLN A 126 17.39 3.44 -10.97
C GLN A 126 16.49 2.47 -11.73
N SER A 127 15.20 2.50 -11.42
CA SER A 127 14.22 1.67 -12.08
C SER A 127 13.80 2.20 -13.44
N GLY A 128 14.28 3.37 -13.83
CA GLY A 128 13.87 4.00 -15.06
C GLY A 128 12.53 4.67 -15.00
N ARG A 129 11.95 4.77 -13.81
CA ARG A 129 10.66 5.43 -13.64
C ARG A 129 10.85 6.92 -13.45
N SER A 130 9.97 7.68 -14.06
CA SER A 130 9.99 9.13 -13.88
C SER A 130 9.25 9.48 -12.60
N PRO A 131 9.85 10.30 -11.70
CA PRO A 131 9.15 10.71 -10.50
C PRO A 131 7.84 11.45 -10.77
N SER A 132 7.74 12.09 -11.92
CA SER A 132 6.57 12.86 -12.27
C SER A 132 5.37 12.00 -12.67
N THR A 133 5.56 10.71 -12.85
CA THR A 133 4.46 9.81 -13.20
C THR A 133 3.73 9.25 -11.99
N LEU A 134 4.12 9.63 -10.82
CA LEU A 134 3.51 9.15 -9.58
C LEU A 134 2.18 9.84 -9.24
#